data_674be1ae69c606d46bd2521c973b52bd
#
_entry.id   674be1ae69c606d46bd2521c973b52bd
#
_cell.length_a   1.000
_cell.length_b   1.000
_cell.length_c   1.000
_cell.angle_alpha   90.00
_cell.angle_beta   90.00
_cell.angle_gamma   90.00
#
_symmetry.space_group_name_H-M   'P 1'
#
loop_
_entity.id
_entity.type
_entity.pdbx_description
1 polymer ?
#
loop_
_entity_poly.entity_id
_entity_poly.type
_entity_poly.pdbx_seq_one_letter_code
_entity_poly.pdbx_strand_id
1 'polypeptide(L)'
;MCGIVGYIGKEQAAPILLEGLARLEYRGYDSAGICVAESGMLDIAKCKGRLANLAEKTAHGALMHGTVGIGHTRWATHGEPNDINSHPHVSQNGKIALVHNGIIENYLEIREFLEEKGVQFASETDSEVVAQLLEYCLGLNEVHCMQDAIYMVLHRIEGAYAFGIVCADDPERLYAARKDAPLLLGYGDGCNFIASDVTALVKYTRDVSYMEDGEVAVLTRNSIQVYNAMELPIEKEHHHIDWEISAAEKGGYPHFMLKEIMEEPEALRRAITPRIKDGRIDFGDLVLGRETIENISRIMIIACGSSYHVGMLGKYTIEKLTRIPVEAVLASEFRYCDPIVDSHTLAIVISQSGETLDTMAALREAKARGARVLSIVNVVGSSIARESDDVLYTWAGPEIAVATTKAYSTQLAVIDMLAIYMADELGKLDAAEYARLVEELQMLPEKIETVLADREKIQFFASQYFNHDSVFFIGRNLDYALGLEGSLKLKEISYIHSEAYASGELKHGTISLIEDGTLVVALGLYGPLFEKAMSNVIEVKARGASVLALTTESGKAELEKRVDALLTVPDTELMFLPSLGVVSLQLFAYYIALQRGCDIDKPRNLAKSVTVE
;
A
#
# COMPACT_ATOMS: atom_id res chain seq x y z
N MET A 1 -6.60 -6.69 3.41
CA MET A 1 -5.42 -7.50 3.77
C MET A 1 -5.43 -7.77 5.26
N CYS A 2 -4.97 -8.95 5.69
CA CYS A 2 -5.00 -9.38 7.08
C CYS A 2 -3.69 -9.04 7.81
N GLY A 3 -3.71 -9.00 9.14
CA GLY A 3 -2.52 -8.84 9.97
C GLY A 3 -2.20 -10.11 10.76
N ILE A 4 -0.96 -10.59 10.69
CA ILE A 4 -0.46 -11.70 11.49
C ILE A 4 0.54 -11.17 12.52
N VAL A 5 0.42 -11.69 13.75
CA VAL A 5 1.43 -11.55 14.81
C VAL A 5 1.57 -12.91 15.50
N GLY A 6 2.79 -13.38 15.70
CA GLY A 6 3.10 -14.51 16.54
C GLY A 6 4.20 -14.15 17.53
N TYR A 7 4.15 -14.77 18.69
CA TYR A 7 5.09 -14.53 19.77
C TYR A 7 5.46 -15.84 20.46
N ILE A 8 6.73 -15.98 20.79
CA ILE A 8 7.26 -16.99 21.68
C ILE A 8 8.30 -16.38 22.61
N GLY A 9 8.15 -16.48 23.92
CA GLY A 9 9.06 -15.82 24.85
C GLY A 9 8.85 -16.19 26.31
N LYS A 10 9.15 -15.24 27.20
CA LYS A 10 9.01 -15.39 28.67
C LYS A 10 7.74 -14.76 29.20
N GLU A 11 7.19 -13.80 28.49
CA GLU A 11 6.02 -13.01 28.90
C GLU A 11 4.71 -13.68 28.45
N GLN A 12 3.59 -13.25 29.01
CA GLN A 12 2.27 -13.70 28.53
C GLN A 12 2.05 -13.24 27.08
N ALA A 13 1.73 -14.19 26.21
CA ALA A 13 1.62 -13.92 24.77
C ALA A 13 0.40 -13.04 24.42
N ALA A 14 -0.75 -13.25 25.06
CA ALA A 14 -2.00 -12.61 24.67
C ALA A 14 -1.94 -11.06 24.68
N PRO A 15 -1.41 -10.36 25.70
CA PRO A 15 -1.27 -8.90 25.67
C PRO A 15 -0.34 -8.41 24.53
N ILE A 16 0.75 -9.13 24.28
CA ILE A 16 1.72 -8.81 23.22
C ILE A 16 1.08 -8.96 21.84
N LEU A 17 0.34 -10.04 21.62
CA LEU A 17 -0.41 -10.28 20.39
C LEU A 17 -1.45 -9.19 20.14
N LEU A 18 -2.24 -8.82 21.15
CA LEU A 18 -3.25 -7.75 21.04
C LEU A 18 -2.60 -6.40 20.71
N GLU A 19 -1.48 -6.07 21.33
CA GLU A 19 -0.76 -4.82 21.04
C GLU A 19 -0.18 -4.80 19.63
N GLY A 20 0.45 -5.90 19.18
CA GLY A 20 0.95 -6.03 17.82
C GLY A 20 -0.17 -5.96 16.79
N LEU A 21 -1.29 -6.63 17.03
CA LEU A 21 -2.47 -6.58 16.15
C LEU A 21 -3.11 -5.20 16.09
N ALA A 22 -3.09 -4.43 17.19
CA ALA A 22 -3.60 -3.05 17.19
C ALA A 22 -2.84 -2.15 16.19
N ARG A 23 -1.56 -2.43 16.00
CA ARG A 23 -0.71 -1.74 15.01
C ARG A 23 -0.93 -2.24 13.59
N LEU A 24 -1.57 -3.40 13.40
CA LEU A 24 -1.92 -3.98 12.10
C LEU A 24 -3.40 -3.82 11.74
N GLU A 25 -4.24 -3.24 12.62
CA GLU A 25 -5.69 -3.14 12.39
C GLU A 25 -6.05 -2.33 11.11
N TYR A 26 -5.15 -1.47 10.64
CA TYR A 26 -5.30 -0.78 9.35
C TYR A 26 -5.29 -1.72 8.14
N ARG A 27 -4.77 -2.95 8.31
CA ARG A 27 -4.74 -3.99 7.28
C ARG A 27 -6.03 -4.81 7.21
N GLY A 28 -6.74 -5.01 8.34
CA GLY A 28 -7.98 -5.77 8.40
C GLY A 28 -8.71 -5.51 9.72
N TYR A 29 -10.02 -5.38 9.69
CA TYR A 29 -10.84 -5.00 10.84
C TYR A 29 -12.23 -5.64 10.85
N ASP A 30 -12.48 -6.62 10.00
CA ASP A 30 -13.78 -7.32 9.89
C ASP A 30 -13.98 -8.32 11.03
N SER A 31 -12.89 -8.92 11.48
CA SER A 31 -12.85 -9.78 12.64
C SER A 31 -11.42 -9.93 13.16
N ALA A 32 -11.27 -10.36 14.40
CA ALA A 32 -9.98 -10.60 15.03
C ALA A 32 -10.02 -11.85 15.92
N GLY A 33 -8.84 -12.44 16.14
CA GLY A 33 -8.71 -13.53 17.11
C GLY A 33 -7.25 -13.81 17.45
N ILE A 34 -7.08 -14.43 18.60
CA ILE A 34 -5.79 -14.89 19.14
C ILE A 34 -5.91 -16.32 19.65
N CYS A 35 -4.81 -17.03 19.60
CA CYS A 35 -4.63 -18.35 20.24
C CYS A 35 -3.35 -18.32 21.05
N VAL A 36 -3.40 -18.86 22.27
CA VAL A 36 -2.21 -19.11 23.09
C VAL A 36 -2.12 -20.59 23.45
N ALA A 37 -0.91 -21.11 23.52
CA ALA A 37 -0.65 -22.50 23.92
C ALA A 37 -0.16 -22.54 25.38
N GLU A 38 -0.84 -23.33 26.19
CA GLU A 38 -0.48 -23.58 27.59
C GLU A 38 -0.78 -25.04 28.00
N SER A 39 0.19 -25.69 28.63
CA SER A 39 0.02 -26.98 29.29
C SER A 39 -0.64 -28.07 28.41
N GLY A 40 -0.29 -28.09 27.09
CA GLY A 40 -0.81 -29.07 26.14
C GLY A 40 -2.24 -28.80 25.65
N MET A 41 -2.71 -27.57 25.82
CA MET A 41 -4.01 -27.08 25.31
C MET A 41 -3.84 -25.78 24.55
N LEU A 42 -4.80 -25.49 23.69
CA LEU A 42 -4.93 -24.21 22.97
C LEU A 42 -6.11 -23.43 23.56
N ASP A 43 -5.84 -22.22 24.03
CA ASP A 43 -6.87 -21.27 24.43
C ASP A 43 -7.09 -20.26 23.31
N ILE A 44 -8.34 -20.11 22.84
CA ILE A 44 -8.68 -19.38 21.62
C ILE A 44 -9.79 -18.39 21.89
N ALA A 45 -9.57 -17.16 21.51
CA ALA A 45 -10.58 -16.11 21.52
C ALA A 45 -10.72 -15.49 20.13
N LYS A 46 -11.94 -15.43 19.62
CA LYS A 46 -12.28 -14.85 18.33
C LYS A 46 -13.50 -13.94 18.45
N CYS A 47 -13.58 -12.90 17.64
CA CYS A 47 -14.77 -12.06 17.53
C CYS A 47 -14.90 -11.37 16.18
N LYS A 48 -16.13 -11.14 15.77
CA LYS A 48 -16.48 -10.25 14.65
C LYS A 48 -16.23 -8.80 15.04
N GLY A 49 -15.80 -7.99 14.09
CA GLY A 49 -15.60 -6.54 14.21
C GLY A 49 -14.21 -6.13 14.66
N ARG A 50 -14.10 -4.94 15.21
CA ARG A 50 -12.83 -4.31 15.57
C ARG A 50 -12.07 -5.09 16.67
N LEU A 51 -10.75 -4.94 16.67
CA LEU A 51 -9.87 -5.54 17.67
C LEU A 51 -10.24 -5.18 19.13
N ALA A 52 -10.81 -3.99 19.33
CA ALA A 52 -11.30 -3.57 20.64
C ALA A 52 -12.28 -4.57 21.26
N ASN A 53 -13.16 -5.18 20.45
CA ASN A 53 -14.12 -6.20 20.91
C ASN A 53 -13.38 -7.44 21.44
N LEU A 54 -12.31 -7.86 20.76
CA LEU A 54 -11.46 -8.97 21.18
C LEU A 54 -10.71 -8.64 22.48
N ALA A 55 -10.18 -7.43 22.58
CA ALA A 55 -9.48 -6.95 23.77
C ALA A 55 -10.42 -6.95 24.99
N GLU A 56 -11.65 -6.47 24.87
CA GLU A 56 -12.66 -6.53 25.93
C GLU A 56 -13.03 -7.98 26.30
N LYS A 57 -13.28 -8.84 25.30
CA LYS A 57 -13.63 -10.27 25.47
C LYS A 57 -12.57 -11.03 26.26
N THR A 58 -11.28 -10.66 26.08
CA THR A 58 -10.14 -11.31 26.74
C THR A 58 -9.64 -10.55 27.98
N ALA A 59 -10.35 -9.50 28.43
CA ALA A 59 -9.87 -8.57 29.46
C ALA A 59 -8.44 -8.07 29.16
N HIS A 60 -8.23 -7.59 27.93
CA HIS A 60 -6.92 -7.17 27.40
C HIS A 60 -5.84 -8.26 27.47
N GLY A 61 -6.25 -9.51 27.27
CA GLY A 61 -5.38 -10.69 27.30
C GLY A 61 -5.17 -11.29 28.70
N ALA A 62 -5.69 -10.68 29.75
CA ALA A 62 -5.48 -11.17 31.12
C ALA A 62 -6.19 -12.50 31.45
N LEU A 63 -7.19 -12.88 30.65
CA LEU A 63 -7.91 -14.15 30.82
C LEU A 63 -7.23 -15.32 30.09
N MET A 64 -6.25 -15.05 29.23
CA MET A 64 -5.56 -16.09 28.44
C MET A 64 -4.12 -16.24 28.92
N HIS A 65 -3.75 -17.44 29.30
CA HIS A 65 -2.43 -17.74 29.84
C HIS A 65 -1.62 -18.56 28.84
N GLY A 66 -0.32 -18.26 28.72
CA GLY A 66 0.59 -18.94 27.83
C GLY A 66 1.67 -17.98 27.28
N THR A 67 2.85 -18.55 26.99
CA THR A 67 4.03 -17.78 26.53
C THR A 67 4.32 -17.96 25.06
N VAL A 68 3.47 -18.71 24.36
CA VAL A 68 3.50 -18.91 22.91
C VAL A 68 2.10 -18.65 22.36
N GLY A 69 2.02 -17.95 21.25
CA GLY A 69 0.72 -17.71 20.63
C GLY A 69 0.80 -17.04 19.28
N ILE A 70 -0.33 -17.03 18.60
CA ILE A 70 -0.57 -16.41 17.30
C ILE A 70 -1.82 -15.57 17.35
N GLY A 71 -1.85 -14.52 16.53
CA GLY A 71 -3.00 -13.64 16.44
C GLY A 71 -3.19 -13.10 15.03
N HIS A 72 -4.42 -12.70 14.75
CA HIS A 72 -4.83 -12.28 13.42
C HIS A 72 -5.88 -11.17 13.45
N THR A 73 -5.77 -10.23 12.52
CA THR A 73 -6.86 -9.31 12.14
C THR A 73 -7.25 -9.60 10.70
N ARG A 74 -8.54 -9.87 10.46
CA ARG A 74 -9.04 -10.39 9.20
C ARG A 74 -9.67 -9.30 8.34
N TRP A 75 -9.34 -9.35 7.06
CA TRP A 75 -10.10 -8.80 5.95
C TRP A 75 -10.72 -9.99 5.21
N ALA A 76 -12.05 -10.08 5.21
CA ALA A 76 -12.74 -11.25 4.68
C ALA A 76 -12.65 -11.35 3.16
N THR A 77 -12.15 -12.49 2.67
CA THR A 77 -12.15 -12.87 1.25
C THR A 77 -13.11 -14.05 1.00
N HIS A 78 -13.07 -15.08 1.86
CA HIS A 78 -13.91 -16.27 1.81
C HIS A 78 -14.70 -16.43 3.11
N GLY A 79 -16.01 -16.58 3.01
CA GLY A 79 -16.92 -16.69 4.17
C GLY A 79 -17.22 -15.34 4.85
N GLU A 80 -18.45 -15.18 5.33
CA GLU A 80 -18.90 -13.96 6.01
C GLU A 80 -18.07 -13.63 7.25
N PRO A 81 -17.88 -12.32 7.58
CA PRO A 81 -17.30 -11.92 8.85
C PRO A 81 -18.18 -12.36 10.05
N ASN A 82 -17.74 -13.39 10.74
CA ASN A 82 -18.36 -13.91 11.96
C ASN A 82 -17.28 -14.57 12.83
N ASP A 83 -17.64 -15.00 14.06
CA ASP A 83 -16.68 -15.61 14.99
C ASP A 83 -16.15 -16.96 14.48
N ILE A 84 -16.94 -17.72 13.71
CA ILE A 84 -16.56 -19.04 13.19
C ILE A 84 -15.50 -18.89 12.09
N ASN A 85 -15.75 -18.01 11.13
CA ASN A 85 -14.87 -17.74 9.99
C ASN A 85 -13.66 -16.87 10.36
N SER A 86 -13.55 -16.39 11.60
CA SER A 86 -12.39 -15.65 12.09
C SER A 86 -11.21 -16.57 12.34
N HIS A 87 -9.99 -16.06 12.15
CA HIS A 87 -8.77 -16.75 12.56
C HIS A 87 -8.52 -16.59 14.07
N PRO A 88 -7.76 -17.50 14.70
CA PRO A 88 -7.14 -18.71 14.15
C PRO A 88 -8.15 -19.81 13.81
N HIS A 89 -7.85 -20.62 12.78
CA HIS A 89 -8.54 -21.88 12.52
C HIS A 89 -7.86 -23.03 13.25
N VAL A 90 -8.63 -24.05 13.61
CA VAL A 90 -8.17 -25.13 14.49
C VAL A 90 -8.45 -26.47 13.84
N SER A 91 -7.52 -27.39 13.98
CA SER A 91 -7.70 -28.79 13.56
C SER A 91 -8.82 -29.48 14.34
N GLN A 92 -9.42 -30.53 13.78
CA GLN A 92 -10.56 -31.25 14.37
C GLN A 92 -10.27 -31.80 15.77
N ASN A 93 -9.04 -32.24 16.03
CA ASN A 93 -8.61 -32.72 17.35
C ASN A 93 -8.31 -31.59 18.36
N GLY A 94 -8.39 -30.31 17.95
CA GLY A 94 -8.16 -29.14 18.78
C GLY A 94 -6.70 -28.88 19.15
N LYS A 95 -5.73 -29.52 18.49
CA LYS A 95 -4.31 -29.45 18.86
C LYS A 95 -3.45 -28.52 18.00
N ILE A 96 -3.90 -28.17 16.81
CA ILE A 96 -3.17 -27.29 15.90
C ILE A 96 -4.03 -26.05 15.67
N ALA A 97 -3.46 -24.86 15.86
CA ALA A 97 -4.08 -23.61 15.47
C ALA A 97 -3.22 -22.89 14.43
N LEU A 98 -3.89 -22.28 13.46
CA LEU A 98 -3.26 -21.63 12.32
C LEU A 98 -3.91 -20.27 12.04
N VAL A 99 -3.07 -19.28 11.76
CA VAL A 99 -3.45 -18.01 11.13
C VAL A 99 -2.89 -17.95 9.72
N HIS A 100 -3.64 -17.34 8.80
CA HIS A 100 -3.31 -17.32 7.38
C HIS A 100 -3.62 -15.96 6.75
N ASN A 101 -2.65 -15.45 5.99
CA ASN A 101 -2.83 -14.38 5.00
C ASN A 101 -2.61 -14.96 3.61
N GLY A 102 -3.52 -14.74 2.70
CA GLY A 102 -3.46 -15.28 1.34
C GLY A 102 -4.78 -15.96 0.93
N ILE A 103 -4.71 -16.77 -0.11
CA ILE A 103 -5.81 -17.60 -0.63
C ILE A 103 -5.24 -18.96 -1.03
N ILE A 104 -5.88 -20.03 -0.58
CA ILE A 104 -5.60 -21.39 -1.02
C ILE A 104 -6.53 -21.69 -2.20
N GLU A 105 -5.99 -21.62 -3.41
CA GLU A 105 -6.80 -21.69 -4.64
C GLU A 105 -7.47 -23.05 -4.85
N ASN A 106 -6.78 -24.13 -4.49
CA ASN A 106 -7.29 -25.50 -4.61
C ASN A 106 -7.99 -26.00 -3.33
N TYR A 107 -8.48 -25.09 -2.45
CA TYR A 107 -9.07 -25.46 -1.15
C TYR A 107 -10.27 -26.39 -1.27
N LEU A 108 -11.09 -26.28 -2.33
CA LEU A 108 -12.26 -27.16 -2.55
C LEU A 108 -11.84 -28.60 -2.76
N GLU A 109 -10.82 -28.85 -3.58
CA GLU A 109 -10.28 -30.19 -3.83
C GLU A 109 -9.72 -30.81 -2.54
N ILE A 110 -8.97 -30.02 -1.75
CA ILE A 110 -8.42 -30.47 -0.48
C ILE A 110 -9.55 -30.76 0.52
N ARG A 111 -10.58 -29.92 0.55
CA ARG A 111 -11.74 -30.10 1.41
C ARG A 111 -12.46 -31.41 1.09
N GLU A 112 -12.78 -31.66 -0.17
CA GLU A 112 -13.42 -32.90 -0.63
C GLU A 112 -12.59 -34.12 -0.23
N PHE A 113 -11.27 -34.08 -0.47
CA PHE A 113 -10.36 -35.16 -0.06
C PHE A 113 -10.40 -35.43 1.45
N LEU A 114 -10.41 -34.39 2.28
CA LEU A 114 -10.41 -34.52 3.74
C LEU A 114 -11.79 -34.98 4.26
N GLU A 115 -12.89 -34.54 3.65
CA GLU A 115 -14.24 -34.99 3.98
C GLU A 115 -14.41 -36.50 3.68
N GLU A 116 -13.82 -37.02 2.60
CA GLU A 116 -13.74 -38.47 2.34
C GLU A 116 -12.94 -39.25 3.40
N LYS A 117 -12.04 -38.59 4.12
CA LYS A 117 -11.30 -39.15 5.25
C LYS A 117 -12.04 -38.98 6.59
N GLY A 118 -13.25 -38.40 6.59
CA GLY A 118 -14.09 -38.21 7.76
C GLY A 118 -13.84 -36.91 8.54
N VAL A 119 -13.09 -35.97 7.98
CA VAL A 119 -12.88 -34.64 8.56
C VAL A 119 -14.14 -33.79 8.44
N GLN A 120 -14.49 -33.09 9.50
CA GLN A 120 -15.61 -32.15 9.56
C GLN A 120 -15.08 -30.72 9.63
N PHE A 121 -15.55 -29.86 8.75
CA PHE A 121 -15.17 -28.45 8.74
C PHE A 121 -16.18 -27.60 9.52
N ALA A 122 -15.65 -26.66 10.31
CA ALA A 122 -16.46 -25.74 11.09
C ALA A 122 -16.74 -24.42 10.33
N SER A 123 -15.83 -23.99 9.48
CA SER A 123 -15.89 -22.72 8.78
C SER A 123 -16.08 -22.88 7.26
N GLU A 124 -16.38 -21.76 6.62
CA GLU A 124 -16.51 -21.63 5.15
C GLU A 124 -15.21 -21.13 4.50
N THR A 125 -14.12 -21.01 5.28
CA THR A 125 -12.88 -20.41 4.79
C THR A 125 -11.98 -21.43 4.08
N ASP A 126 -11.21 -20.94 3.14
CA ASP A 126 -10.10 -21.66 2.50
C ASP A 126 -8.98 -22.02 3.50
N SER A 127 -8.82 -21.21 4.53
CA SER A 127 -7.74 -21.35 5.52
C SER A 127 -7.88 -22.56 6.45
N GLU A 128 -9.11 -22.96 6.77
CA GLU A 128 -9.33 -24.11 7.65
C GLU A 128 -8.81 -25.41 7.05
N VAL A 129 -8.82 -25.54 5.72
CA VAL A 129 -8.33 -26.79 5.08
C VAL A 129 -6.87 -27.07 5.42
N VAL A 130 -6.08 -26.01 5.66
CA VAL A 130 -4.65 -26.15 6.02
C VAL A 130 -4.50 -26.71 7.43
N ALA A 131 -5.30 -26.26 8.41
CA ALA A 131 -5.27 -26.80 9.77
C ALA A 131 -5.66 -28.27 9.80
N GLN A 132 -6.69 -28.64 9.02
CA GLN A 132 -7.16 -30.02 8.92
C GLN A 132 -6.16 -30.91 8.16
N LEU A 133 -5.53 -30.39 7.10
CA LEU A 133 -4.52 -31.09 6.32
C LEU A 133 -3.25 -31.34 7.15
N LEU A 134 -2.83 -30.39 7.98
CA LEU A 134 -1.72 -30.57 8.93
C LEU A 134 -1.99 -31.73 9.91
N GLU A 135 -3.20 -31.78 10.49
CA GLU A 135 -3.60 -32.89 11.37
C GLU A 135 -3.57 -34.23 10.62
N TYR A 136 -4.11 -34.27 9.39
CA TYR A 136 -4.09 -35.46 8.56
C TYR A 136 -2.65 -35.92 8.28
N CYS A 137 -1.75 -34.99 7.86
CA CYS A 137 -0.36 -35.32 7.58
C CYS A 137 0.38 -35.83 8.82
N LEU A 138 0.19 -35.22 10.00
CA LEU A 138 0.80 -35.71 11.24
C LEU A 138 0.35 -37.13 11.65
N GLY A 139 -0.79 -37.57 11.14
CA GLY A 139 -1.27 -38.94 11.34
C GLY A 139 -0.60 -39.99 10.44
N LEU A 140 0.21 -39.58 9.48
CA LEU A 140 0.91 -40.49 8.55
C LEU A 140 2.18 -41.06 9.16
N ASN A 141 2.48 -42.33 8.89
CA ASN A 141 3.65 -43.02 9.45
C ASN A 141 5.01 -42.44 8.99
N GLU A 142 5.05 -41.72 7.90
CA GLU A 142 6.25 -41.12 7.32
C GLU A 142 6.53 -39.71 7.86
N VAL A 143 5.60 -39.12 8.63
CA VAL A 143 5.75 -37.77 9.22
C VAL A 143 6.16 -37.92 10.69
N HIS A 144 7.28 -37.32 11.05
CA HIS A 144 7.87 -37.47 12.35
C HIS A 144 7.76 -36.24 13.26
N CYS A 145 7.54 -35.05 12.64
CA CYS A 145 7.43 -33.79 13.35
C CYS A 145 6.52 -32.81 12.61
N MET A 146 6.19 -31.70 13.27
CA MET A 146 5.37 -30.62 12.67
C MET A 146 6.01 -30.04 11.42
N GLN A 147 7.34 -29.92 11.37
CA GLN A 147 8.04 -29.40 10.20
C GLN A 147 7.83 -30.29 8.96
N ASP A 148 7.92 -31.60 9.11
CA ASP A 148 7.65 -32.55 8.02
C ASP A 148 6.20 -32.42 7.52
N ALA A 149 5.24 -32.28 8.47
CA ALA A 149 3.84 -32.07 8.14
C ALA A 149 3.62 -30.76 7.35
N ILE A 150 4.29 -29.68 7.77
CA ILE A 150 4.23 -28.39 7.06
C ILE A 150 4.68 -28.57 5.63
N TYR A 151 5.86 -29.15 5.36
CA TYR A 151 6.33 -29.36 3.99
C TYR A 151 5.38 -30.22 3.16
N MET A 152 4.83 -31.29 3.72
CA MET A 152 3.81 -32.09 3.04
C MET A 152 2.60 -31.28 2.62
N VAL A 153 2.15 -30.37 3.50
CA VAL A 153 1.05 -29.43 3.19
C VAL A 153 1.45 -28.47 2.10
N LEU A 154 2.65 -27.84 2.20
CA LEU A 154 3.13 -26.87 1.20
C LEU A 154 3.25 -27.46 -0.21
N HIS A 155 3.54 -28.76 -0.34
CA HIS A 155 3.56 -29.44 -1.63
C HIS A 155 2.17 -29.75 -2.21
N ARG A 156 1.10 -29.62 -1.42
CA ARG A 156 -0.27 -29.92 -1.84
C ARG A 156 -1.14 -28.69 -2.09
N ILE A 157 -0.82 -27.60 -1.43
CA ILE A 157 -1.60 -26.37 -1.55
C ILE A 157 -1.13 -25.54 -2.75
N GLU A 158 -2.05 -24.87 -3.41
CA GLU A 158 -1.82 -23.90 -4.47
C GLU A 158 -2.26 -22.53 -4.02
N GLY A 159 -1.58 -21.46 -4.51
CA GLY A 159 -1.90 -20.07 -4.19
C GLY A 159 -0.90 -19.40 -3.25
N ALA A 160 -1.28 -18.23 -2.73
CA ALA A 160 -0.46 -17.40 -1.86
C ALA A 160 -0.75 -17.67 -0.39
N TYR A 161 0.31 -17.74 0.44
CA TYR A 161 0.14 -17.95 1.87
C TYR A 161 1.25 -17.32 2.73
N ALA A 162 0.86 -16.85 3.90
CA ALA A 162 1.72 -16.63 5.06
C ALA A 162 1.04 -17.26 6.28
N PHE A 163 1.70 -18.23 6.90
CA PHE A 163 1.17 -18.97 8.03
C PHE A 163 1.91 -18.65 9.33
N GLY A 164 1.13 -18.54 10.42
CA GLY A 164 1.62 -18.72 11.79
C GLY A 164 0.91 -19.91 12.39
N ILE A 165 1.66 -20.88 12.96
CA ILE A 165 1.13 -22.16 13.42
C ILE A 165 1.64 -22.43 14.84
N VAL A 166 0.74 -22.85 15.73
CA VAL A 166 1.06 -23.35 17.07
C VAL A 166 0.45 -24.72 17.27
N CYS A 167 1.15 -25.58 18.03
CA CYS A 167 0.72 -26.92 18.34
C CYS A 167 0.68 -27.14 19.85
N ALA A 168 -0.43 -27.67 20.39
CA ALA A 168 -0.59 -27.99 21.79
C ALA A 168 0.42 -29.05 22.27
N ASP A 169 0.77 -29.98 21.41
CA ASP A 169 1.73 -31.05 21.73
C ASP A 169 3.19 -30.60 21.61
N ASP A 170 3.44 -29.37 21.07
CA ASP A 170 4.77 -28.76 20.97
C ASP A 170 4.72 -27.26 21.38
N PRO A 171 4.43 -26.98 22.66
CA PRO A 171 4.19 -25.63 23.17
C PRO A 171 5.46 -24.78 23.31
N GLU A 172 6.63 -25.32 22.99
CA GLU A 172 7.90 -24.58 23.00
C GLU A 172 8.33 -24.11 21.62
N ARG A 173 7.49 -24.28 20.59
CA ARG A 173 7.76 -23.85 19.22
C ARG A 173 6.59 -23.07 18.61
N LEU A 174 6.97 -22.10 17.82
CA LEU A 174 6.11 -21.36 16.89
C LEU A 174 6.63 -21.63 15.48
N TYR A 175 5.73 -21.97 14.56
CA TYR A 175 6.09 -22.27 13.19
C TYR A 175 5.56 -21.19 12.24
N ALA A 176 6.31 -20.95 11.17
CA ALA A 176 5.91 -20.03 10.11
C ALA A 176 6.26 -20.60 8.73
N ALA A 177 5.43 -20.33 7.74
CA ALA A 177 5.72 -20.64 6.34
C ALA A 177 5.17 -19.55 5.45
N ARG A 178 5.78 -19.34 4.28
CA ARG A 178 5.42 -18.22 3.41
C ARG A 178 5.58 -18.55 1.93
N LYS A 179 4.63 -18.06 1.10
CA LYS A 179 4.74 -17.93 -0.35
C LYS A 179 3.85 -16.77 -0.82
N ASP A 180 4.41 -15.83 -1.58
CA ASP A 180 3.73 -14.65 -2.19
C ASP A 180 3.04 -13.67 -1.21
N ALA A 181 2.82 -14.05 0.05
CA ALA A 181 2.27 -13.18 1.09
C ALA A 181 3.36 -12.73 2.08
N PRO A 182 3.40 -11.46 2.56
CA PRO A 182 4.48 -10.97 3.39
C PRO A 182 4.49 -11.61 4.77
N LEU A 183 5.67 -12.07 5.20
CA LEU A 183 5.95 -12.55 6.56
C LEU A 183 7.40 -12.27 6.93
N LEU A 184 7.63 -11.81 8.14
CA LEU A 184 8.96 -11.52 8.68
C LEU A 184 9.15 -12.15 10.06
N LEU A 185 10.42 -12.34 10.40
CA LEU A 185 10.90 -12.88 11.66
C LEU A 185 11.47 -11.72 12.48
N GLY A 186 11.15 -11.65 13.77
CA GLY A 186 11.70 -10.65 14.69
C GLY A 186 12.55 -11.32 15.78
N TYR A 187 13.74 -10.77 16.03
CA TYR A 187 14.71 -11.29 16.98
C TYR A 187 14.72 -10.43 18.25
N GLY A 188 14.28 -10.99 19.38
CA GLY A 188 14.27 -10.30 20.66
C GLY A 188 15.16 -10.98 21.71
N ASP A 189 15.34 -10.33 22.87
CA ASP A 189 16.11 -10.89 23.98
C ASP A 189 15.28 -11.89 24.79
N GLY A 190 15.50 -13.19 24.52
CA GLY A 190 14.77 -14.29 25.13
C GLY A 190 13.30 -14.38 24.67
N CYS A 191 13.03 -13.86 23.48
CA CYS A 191 11.75 -13.97 22.78
C CYS A 191 11.95 -13.79 21.28
N ASN A 192 11.05 -14.36 20.48
CA ASN A 192 11.05 -14.23 19.04
C ASN A 192 9.62 -14.02 18.52
N PHE A 193 9.54 -13.48 17.31
CA PHE A 193 8.28 -13.03 16.73
C PHE A 193 8.14 -13.46 15.27
N ILE A 194 6.90 -13.58 14.82
CA ILE A 194 6.54 -13.48 13.41
C ILE A 194 5.55 -12.34 13.24
N ALA A 195 5.61 -11.65 12.11
CA ALA A 195 4.61 -10.63 11.77
C ALA A 195 4.48 -10.48 10.25
N SER A 196 3.30 -10.06 9.80
CA SER A 196 3.08 -9.68 8.40
C SER A 196 3.57 -8.28 8.07
N ASP A 197 3.94 -7.48 9.08
CA ASP A 197 4.50 -6.14 8.91
C ASP A 197 5.34 -5.75 10.14
N VAL A 198 6.42 -5.05 9.89
CA VAL A 198 7.38 -4.63 10.92
C VAL A 198 6.78 -3.71 11.97
N THR A 199 5.75 -2.94 11.62
CA THR A 199 5.07 -2.02 12.55
C THR A 199 4.51 -2.72 13.79
N ALA A 200 4.16 -3.99 13.68
CA ALA A 200 3.71 -4.81 14.82
C ALA A 200 4.82 -5.03 15.85
N LEU A 201 6.08 -5.06 15.42
CA LEU A 201 7.22 -5.53 16.23
C LEU A 201 8.11 -4.43 16.76
N VAL A 202 8.12 -3.23 16.16
CA VAL A 202 9.12 -2.19 16.45
C VAL A 202 9.23 -1.77 17.92
N LYS A 203 8.21 -2.02 18.72
CA LYS A 203 8.23 -1.80 20.17
C LYS A 203 9.07 -2.85 20.90
N TYR A 204 9.13 -4.07 20.38
CA TYR A 204 9.74 -5.24 21.04
C TYR A 204 11.12 -5.55 20.47
N THR A 205 11.27 -5.42 19.17
CA THR A 205 12.54 -5.58 18.45
C THR A 205 12.59 -4.77 17.18
N ARG A 206 13.79 -4.33 16.81
CA ARG A 206 14.10 -3.67 15.54
C ARG A 206 14.92 -4.54 14.60
N ASP A 207 15.36 -5.70 15.08
CA ASP A 207 16.14 -6.65 14.30
C ASP A 207 15.21 -7.68 13.69
N VAL A 208 15.14 -7.69 12.35
CA VAL A 208 14.22 -8.53 11.61
C VAL A 208 14.90 -9.22 10.44
N SER A 209 14.29 -10.31 9.96
CA SER A 209 14.62 -10.94 8.68
C SER A 209 13.35 -11.19 7.89
N TYR A 210 13.40 -11.00 6.59
CA TYR A 210 12.28 -11.27 5.70
C TYR A 210 12.33 -12.73 5.23
N MET A 211 11.20 -13.43 5.30
CA MET A 211 11.08 -14.77 4.73
C MET A 211 10.92 -14.70 3.20
N GLU A 212 11.41 -15.71 2.52
CA GLU A 212 11.25 -15.91 1.08
C GLU A 212 10.25 -17.03 0.77
N ASP A 213 9.88 -17.16 -0.52
CA ASP A 213 8.88 -18.13 -0.94
C ASP A 213 9.35 -19.57 -0.72
N GLY A 214 8.48 -20.38 -0.11
CA GLY A 214 8.77 -21.77 0.22
C GLY A 214 9.60 -21.97 1.47
N GLU A 215 9.98 -20.92 2.18
CA GLU A 215 10.69 -21.05 3.44
C GLU A 215 9.75 -21.44 4.59
N VAL A 216 10.31 -22.25 5.50
CA VAL A 216 9.69 -22.63 6.77
C VAL A 216 10.59 -22.19 7.91
N ALA A 217 10.05 -21.47 8.88
CA ALA A 217 10.76 -21.07 10.09
C ALA A 217 10.24 -21.79 11.33
N VAL A 218 11.16 -22.23 12.19
CA VAL A 218 10.89 -22.83 13.49
C VAL A 218 11.48 -21.90 14.54
N LEU A 219 10.61 -21.30 15.35
CA LEU A 219 11.00 -20.35 16.38
C LEU A 219 10.88 -21.00 17.76
N THR A 220 11.91 -20.80 18.57
CA THR A 220 11.87 -21.02 20.02
C THR A 220 12.08 -19.69 20.72
N ARG A 221 12.00 -19.64 22.05
CA ARG A 221 12.31 -18.39 22.77
C ARG A 221 13.74 -17.88 22.56
N ASN A 222 14.68 -18.76 22.21
CA ASN A 222 16.11 -18.45 22.17
C ASN A 222 16.72 -18.55 20.76
N SER A 223 16.01 -19.07 19.79
CA SER A 223 16.54 -19.28 18.43
C SER A 223 15.44 -19.23 17.38
N ILE A 224 15.83 -18.82 16.17
CA ILE A 224 15.04 -18.97 14.96
C ILE A 224 15.87 -19.80 13.99
N GLN A 225 15.29 -20.85 13.46
CA GLN A 225 15.90 -21.67 12.42
C GLN A 225 15.02 -21.63 11.19
N VAL A 226 15.61 -21.29 10.05
CA VAL A 226 14.91 -21.19 8.77
C VAL A 226 15.39 -22.28 7.84
N TYR A 227 14.48 -22.84 7.07
CA TYR A 227 14.72 -23.87 6.09
C TYR A 227 14.16 -23.41 4.74
N ASN A 228 14.86 -23.69 3.66
CA ASN A 228 14.41 -23.37 2.32
C ASN A 228 13.41 -24.42 1.76
N ALA A 229 12.93 -24.19 0.53
CA ALA A 229 12.00 -25.13 -0.13
C ALA A 229 12.57 -26.55 -0.38
N MET A 230 13.89 -26.75 -0.22
CA MET A 230 14.54 -28.07 -0.27
C MET A 230 14.76 -28.67 1.12
N GLU A 231 14.12 -28.13 2.14
CA GLU A 231 14.22 -28.55 3.56
C GLU A 231 15.63 -28.40 4.15
N LEU A 232 16.50 -27.61 3.51
CA LEU A 232 17.85 -27.37 4.01
C LEU A 232 17.87 -26.14 4.91
N PRO A 233 18.57 -26.20 6.07
CA PRO A 233 18.72 -25.04 6.92
C PRO A 233 19.52 -23.94 6.22
N ILE A 234 19.07 -22.69 6.38
CA ILE A 234 19.71 -21.51 5.83
C ILE A 234 19.91 -20.43 6.90
N GLU A 235 20.89 -19.57 6.70
CA GLU A 235 21.06 -18.34 7.49
C GLU A 235 20.35 -17.19 6.79
N LYS A 236 19.67 -16.35 7.55
CA LYS A 236 18.97 -15.16 7.04
C LYS A 236 19.78 -13.91 7.30
N GLU A 237 19.73 -12.99 6.35
CA GLU A 237 20.24 -11.65 6.54
C GLU A 237 19.39 -10.90 7.57
N HIS A 238 20.04 -10.19 8.50
CA HIS A 238 19.40 -9.38 9.51
C HIS A 238 19.35 -7.93 9.07
N HIS A 239 18.16 -7.33 9.18
CA HIS A 239 17.93 -5.93 8.88
C HIS A 239 17.57 -5.19 10.17
N HIS A 240 18.23 -4.05 10.42
CA HIS A 240 17.89 -3.17 11.53
C HIS A 240 16.91 -2.08 11.08
N ILE A 241 15.86 -1.85 11.85
CA ILE A 241 14.82 -0.85 11.56
C ILE A 241 15.14 0.46 12.27
N ASP A 242 15.55 1.47 11.52
CA ASP A 242 16.06 2.75 12.05
C ASP A 242 14.97 3.77 12.42
N TRP A 243 13.75 3.65 11.90
CA TRP A 243 12.70 4.62 12.16
C TRP A 243 12.12 4.50 13.58
N GLU A 244 11.71 5.65 14.15
CA GLU A 244 11.19 5.70 15.51
C GLU A 244 9.72 5.29 15.62
N ILE A 245 9.34 4.73 16.78
CA ILE A 245 7.96 4.32 17.10
C ILE A 245 6.99 5.51 17.00
N SER A 246 7.44 6.71 17.40
CA SER A 246 6.68 7.97 17.32
C SER A 246 6.19 8.29 15.89
N ALA A 247 6.92 7.82 14.86
CA ALA A 247 6.50 7.99 13.48
C ALA A 247 5.21 7.23 13.14
N ALA A 248 4.92 6.13 13.83
CA ALA A 248 3.70 5.34 13.69
C ALA A 248 2.57 5.75 14.67
N GLU A 249 2.70 6.91 15.34
CA GLU A 249 1.69 7.46 16.25
C GLU A 249 1.06 8.73 15.65
N LYS A 250 -0.14 9.09 16.12
CA LYS A 250 -0.87 10.28 15.59
C LYS A 250 -0.20 11.63 15.91
N GLY A 251 0.70 11.70 16.86
CA GLY A 251 1.48 12.91 17.17
C GLY A 251 0.63 14.14 17.51
N GLY A 252 -0.55 13.95 18.15
CA GLY A 252 -1.48 15.03 18.51
C GLY A 252 -2.51 15.38 17.42
N TYR A 253 -2.42 14.79 16.24
CA TYR A 253 -3.45 14.94 15.20
C TYR A 253 -4.68 14.06 15.47
N PRO A 254 -5.89 14.47 15.05
CA PRO A 254 -7.10 13.66 15.24
C PRO A 254 -7.08 12.38 14.39
N HIS A 255 -6.46 12.44 13.20
CA HIS A 255 -6.38 11.34 12.25
C HIS A 255 -4.96 11.18 11.70
N PHE A 256 -4.59 9.94 11.34
CA PHE A 256 -3.32 9.67 10.66
C PHE A 256 -3.25 10.38 9.31
N MET A 257 -4.32 10.37 8.52
CA MET A 257 -4.34 11.02 7.22
C MET A 257 -3.98 12.51 7.32
N LEU A 258 -4.53 13.25 8.29
CA LEU A 258 -4.15 14.66 8.46
C LEU A 258 -2.69 14.82 8.85
N LYS A 259 -2.19 13.99 9.78
CA LYS A 259 -0.77 13.97 10.14
C LYS A 259 0.10 13.76 8.91
N GLU A 260 -0.23 12.76 8.10
CA GLU A 260 0.53 12.36 6.92
C GLU A 260 0.51 13.44 5.82
N ILE A 261 -0.62 14.15 5.63
CA ILE A 261 -0.67 15.33 4.77
C ILE A 261 0.24 16.45 5.31
N MET A 262 0.20 16.71 6.62
CA MET A 262 1.04 17.74 7.24
C MET A 262 2.54 17.38 7.26
N GLU A 263 2.88 16.10 7.12
CA GLU A 263 4.24 15.59 7.03
C GLU A 263 4.81 15.62 5.60
N GLU A 264 4.04 15.95 4.57
CA GLU A 264 4.49 15.94 3.18
C GLU A 264 5.74 16.78 2.92
N PRO A 265 5.88 18.02 3.45
CA PRO A 265 7.11 18.78 3.25
C PRO A 265 8.35 18.04 3.76
N GLU A 266 8.26 17.45 4.94
CA GLU A 266 9.38 16.73 5.54
C GLU A 266 9.65 15.40 4.81
N ALA A 267 8.62 14.69 4.36
CA ALA A 267 8.76 13.49 3.55
C ALA A 267 9.47 13.80 2.22
N LEU A 268 9.13 14.91 1.58
CA LEU A 268 9.80 15.37 0.37
C LEU A 268 11.25 15.78 0.62
N ARG A 269 11.57 16.45 1.73
CA ARG A 269 12.97 16.73 2.10
C ARG A 269 13.79 15.44 2.21
N ARG A 270 13.24 14.42 2.87
CA ARG A 270 13.91 13.11 2.97
C ARG A 270 14.06 12.41 1.61
N ALA A 271 13.10 12.56 0.72
CA ALA A 271 13.16 11.98 -0.61
C ALA A 271 14.13 12.69 -1.55
N ILE A 272 14.18 14.02 -1.51
CA ILE A 272 14.89 14.87 -2.48
C ILE A 272 16.33 15.19 -2.01
N THR A 273 16.47 15.74 -0.79
CA THR A 273 17.73 16.36 -0.36
C THR A 273 18.93 15.41 -0.41
N PRO A 274 18.86 14.15 0.04
CA PRO A 274 20.00 13.23 0.00
C PRO A 274 20.43 12.85 -1.43
N ARG A 275 19.54 13.07 -2.40
CA ARG A 275 19.77 12.75 -3.82
C ARG A 275 20.29 13.93 -4.63
N ILE A 276 20.49 15.09 -4.01
CA ILE A 276 21.09 16.22 -4.69
C ILE A 276 22.51 16.41 -4.15
N LYS A 277 23.51 16.07 -4.97
CA LYS A 277 24.94 16.23 -4.65
C LYS A 277 25.57 17.18 -5.65
N ASP A 278 26.23 18.21 -5.18
CA ASP A 278 26.88 19.25 -6.01
C ASP A 278 25.95 19.84 -7.08
N GLY A 279 24.65 20.02 -6.74
CA GLY A 279 23.61 20.53 -7.64
C GLY A 279 23.15 19.53 -8.72
N ARG A 280 23.48 18.26 -8.59
CA ARG A 280 23.07 17.19 -9.52
C ARG A 280 22.29 16.10 -8.81
N ILE A 281 21.37 15.47 -9.54
CA ILE A 281 20.63 14.30 -9.07
C ILE A 281 21.59 13.11 -9.09
N ASP A 282 21.72 12.45 -7.94
CA ASP A 282 22.51 11.24 -7.72
C ASP A 282 21.64 10.17 -7.07
N PHE A 283 21.38 9.11 -7.78
CA PHE A 283 20.63 7.94 -7.28
C PHE A 283 21.55 6.84 -6.70
N GLY A 284 22.85 7.11 -6.53
CA GLY A 284 23.80 6.16 -5.97
C GLY A 284 24.02 4.95 -6.88
N ASP A 285 23.65 3.76 -6.39
CA ASP A 285 23.92 2.49 -7.07
C ASP A 285 22.97 2.18 -8.24
N LEU A 286 22.16 3.13 -8.70
CA LEU A 286 21.28 2.93 -9.85
C LEU A 286 22.11 2.60 -11.11
N VAL A 287 21.84 1.44 -11.72
CA VAL A 287 22.57 0.98 -12.93
C VAL A 287 21.90 1.49 -14.23
N LEU A 288 21.15 2.57 -14.15
CA LEU A 288 20.48 3.19 -15.29
C LEU A 288 21.33 4.34 -15.88
N GLY A 289 22.53 4.02 -16.34
CA GLY A 289 23.41 5.00 -17.00
C GLY A 289 23.05 5.24 -18.45
N ARG A 290 23.78 6.19 -19.08
CA ARG A 290 23.54 6.66 -20.44
C ARG A 290 23.35 5.55 -21.48
N GLU A 291 24.26 4.58 -21.52
CA GLU A 291 24.20 3.48 -22.50
C GLU A 291 22.92 2.65 -22.35
N THR A 292 22.50 2.39 -21.12
CA THR A 292 21.25 1.67 -20.82
C THR A 292 20.05 2.47 -21.28
N ILE A 293 20.02 3.80 -20.98
CA ILE A 293 18.90 4.67 -21.35
C ILE A 293 18.80 4.84 -22.87
N GLU A 294 19.92 4.98 -23.59
CA GLU A 294 19.95 5.10 -25.06
C GLU A 294 19.40 3.83 -25.75
N ASN A 295 19.49 2.67 -25.09
CA ASN A 295 18.95 1.40 -25.60
C ASN A 295 17.45 1.21 -25.29
N ILE A 296 16.83 2.07 -24.45
CA ILE A 296 15.40 2.00 -24.15
C ILE A 296 14.59 2.60 -25.29
N SER A 297 13.76 1.80 -25.93
CA SER A 297 12.85 2.22 -26.98
C SER A 297 11.48 2.66 -26.46
N ARG A 298 11.10 2.16 -25.27
CA ARG A 298 9.81 2.42 -24.63
C ARG A 298 9.91 2.25 -23.11
N ILE A 299 9.09 3.02 -22.39
CA ILE A 299 8.90 2.90 -20.94
C ILE A 299 7.45 2.50 -20.66
N MET A 300 7.24 1.52 -19.78
CA MET A 300 5.93 1.18 -19.25
C MET A 300 5.91 1.43 -17.74
N ILE A 301 5.00 2.28 -17.28
CA ILE A 301 4.81 2.53 -15.85
C ILE A 301 3.60 1.73 -15.40
N ILE A 302 3.82 0.76 -14.51
CA ILE A 302 2.85 -0.27 -14.15
C ILE A 302 2.54 -0.15 -12.65
N ALA A 303 1.28 0.09 -12.30
CA ALA A 303 0.89 0.28 -10.91
C ALA A 303 -0.64 0.14 -10.71
N CYS A 304 -1.07 0.21 -9.45
CA CYS A 304 -2.48 0.23 -9.03
C CYS A 304 -2.81 1.54 -8.30
N GLY A 305 -4.08 1.96 -8.36
CA GLY A 305 -4.64 3.06 -7.57
C GLY A 305 -3.87 4.37 -7.69
N SER A 306 -3.55 5.01 -6.56
CA SER A 306 -2.80 6.28 -6.53
C SER A 306 -1.43 6.18 -7.20
N SER A 307 -0.74 5.05 -7.06
CA SER A 307 0.54 4.84 -7.74
C SER A 307 0.39 4.80 -9.27
N TYR A 308 -0.73 4.30 -9.80
CA TYR A 308 -1.06 4.41 -11.22
C TYR A 308 -1.25 5.87 -11.66
N HIS A 309 -1.88 6.71 -10.80
CA HIS A 309 -2.02 8.14 -11.09
C HIS A 309 -0.67 8.87 -11.08
N VAL A 310 0.30 8.46 -10.24
CA VAL A 310 1.70 8.90 -10.35
C VAL A 310 2.27 8.52 -11.71
N GLY A 311 2.02 7.28 -12.16
CA GLY A 311 2.43 6.80 -13.48
C GLY A 311 1.86 7.64 -14.63
N MET A 312 0.59 8.07 -14.51
CA MET A 312 -0.04 8.97 -15.49
C MET A 312 0.65 10.34 -15.57
N LEU A 313 1.10 10.89 -14.43
CA LEU A 313 1.89 12.13 -14.40
C LEU A 313 3.30 11.88 -14.95
N GLY A 314 3.95 10.81 -14.51
CA GLY A 314 5.27 10.40 -14.98
C GLY A 314 5.34 10.19 -16.49
N LYS A 315 4.26 9.67 -17.10
CA LYS A 315 4.14 9.59 -18.56
C LYS A 315 4.37 10.97 -19.21
N TYR A 316 3.65 11.99 -18.78
CA TYR A 316 3.76 13.31 -19.38
C TYR A 316 5.14 13.95 -19.15
N THR A 317 5.71 13.80 -17.95
CA THR A 317 7.00 14.42 -17.61
C THR A 317 8.17 13.72 -18.30
N ILE A 318 8.22 12.40 -18.29
CA ILE A 318 9.29 11.63 -18.94
C ILE A 318 9.24 11.80 -20.47
N GLU A 319 8.06 11.64 -21.11
CA GLU A 319 7.93 11.84 -22.55
C GLU A 319 8.35 13.26 -22.99
N LYS A 320 8.00 14.27 -22.20
CA LYS A 320 8.35 15.65 -22.50
C LYS A 320 9.85 15.89 -22.47
N LEU A 321 10.55 15.38 -21.46
CA LEU A 321 11.96 15.64 -21.25
C LEU A 321 12.86 14.70 -22.07
N THR A 322 12.52 13.40 -22.16
CA THR A 322 13.39 12.41 -22.81
C THR A 322 13.02 12.13 -24.27
N ARG A 323 11.78 12.36 -24.67
CA ARG A 323 11.18 11.94 -25.95
C ARG A 323 11.14 10.42 -26.15
N ILE A 324 11.29 9.64 -25.10
CA ILE A 324 11.03 8.20 -25.10
C ILE A 324 9.52 7.99 -24.90
N PRO A 325 8.84 7.18 -25.71
CA PRO A 325 7.42 6.87 -25.52
C PRO A 325 7.17 6.21 -24.16
N VAL A 326 6.15 6.68 -23.44
CA VAL A 326 5.77 6.16 -22.11
C VAL A 326 4.30 5.77 -22.10
N GLU A 327 4.02 4.60 -21.58
CA GLU A 327 2.66 4.12 -21.33
C GLU A 327 2.45 3.87 -19.83
N ALA A 328 1.36 4.41 -19.26
CA ALA A 328 0.96 4.08 -17.91
C ALA A 328 -0.16 3.03 -17.97
N VAL A 329 0.03 1.91 -17.28
CA VAL A 329 -0.84 0.72 -17.38
C VAL A 329 -1.26 0.28 -15.97
N LEU A 330 -2.53 -0.14 -15.82
CA LEU A 330 -3.01 -0.80 -14.60
C LEU A 330 -2.36 -2.18 -14.47
N ALA A 331 -1.77 -2.47 -13.32
CA ALA A 331 -1.07 -3.73 -13.10
C ALA A 331 -1.99 -4.96 -13.22
N SER A 332 -3.24 -4.85 -12.75
CA SER A 332 -4.27 -5.89 -12.89
C SER A 332 -4.57 -6.26 -14.34
N GLU A 333 -4.49 -5.29 -15.27
CA GLU A 333 -4.73 -5.52 -16.70
C GLU A 333 -3.48 -5.97 -17.44
N PHE A 334 -2.29 -5.47 -17.03
CA PHE A 334 -1.03 -5.73 -17.71
C PHE A 334 -0.73 -7.21 -17.87
N ARG A 335 -0.92 -8.01 -16.83
CA ARG A 335 -0.61 -9.45 -16.87
C ARG A 335 -1.51 -10.26 -17.81
N TYR A 336 -2.69 -9.75 -18.15
CA TYR A 336 -3.69 -10.47 -18.95
C TYR A 336 -3.82 -9.97 -20.40
N CYS A 337 -3.20 -8.82 -20.74
CA CYS A 337 -3.31 -8.23 -22.07
C CYS A 337 -2.26 -8.75 -23.08
N ASP A 338 -1.47 -9.77 -22.73
CA ASP A 338 -0.34 -10.24 -23.54
C ASP A 338 0.59 -9.09 -23.96
N PRO A 339 1.25 -8.41 -23.00
CA PRO A 339 1.91 -7.14 -23.23
C PRO A 339 3.07 -7.27 -24.21
N ILE A 340 3.20 -6.29 -25.11
CA ILE A 340 4.32 -6.22 -26.05
C ILE A 340 5.53 -5.63 -25.30
N VAL A 341 6.37 -6.47 -24.75
CA VAL A 341 7.53 -6.15 -23.93
C VAL A 341 8.74 -6.91 -24.44
N ASP A 342 9.89 -6.28 -24.43
CA ASP A 342 11.17 -6.86 -24.86
C ASP A 342 12.36 -6.28 -24.06
N SER A 343 13.59 -6.64 -24.44
CA SER A 343 14.82 -6.18 -23.78
C SER A 343 15.12 -4.68 -23.98
N HIS A 344 14.38 -3.96 -24.82
CA HIS A 344 14.46 -2.52 -25.02
C HIS A 344 13.35 -1.78 -24.26
N THR A 345 12.60 -2.47 -23.43
CA THR A 345 11.54 -1.90 -22.59
C THR A 345 12.06 -1.71 -21.17
N LEU A 346 11.91 -0.50 -20.62
CA LEU A 346 12.03 -0.25 -19.18
C LEU A 346 10.64 -0.32 -18.54
N ALA A 347 10.44 -1.29 -17.67
CA ALA A 347 9.23 -1.37 -16.84
C ALA A 347 9.49 -0.67 -15.50
N ILE A 348 8.77 0.41 -15.23
CA ILE A 348 8.81 1.12 -13.94
C ILE A 348 7.60 0.66 -13.15
N VAL A 349 7.80 -0.07 -12.05
CA VAL A 349 6.73 -0.51 -11.18
C VAL A 349 6.66 0.37 -9.93
N ILE A 350 5.48 0.85 -9.58
CA ILE A 350 5.29 1.76 -8.45
C ILE A 350 4.34 1.14 -7.43
N SER A 351 4.80 1.03 -6.17
CA SER A 351 3.98 0.53 -5.06
C SER A 351 4.45 1.14 -3.74
N GLN A 352 3.52 1.69 -2.93
CA GLN A 352 3.87 2.20 -1.61
C GLN A 352 4.38 1.09 -0.70
N SER A 353 3.65 -0.02 -0.59
CA SER A 353 4.00 -1.15 0.28
C SER A 353 5.08 -2.05 -0.30
N GLY A 354 5.24 -2.07 -1.63
CA GLY A 354 6.05 -3.05 -2.33
C GLY A 354 5.53 -4.50 -2.23
N GLU A 355 4.25 -4.66 -1.81
CA GLU A 355 3.59 -5.96 -1.60
C GLU A 355 2.25 -6.05 -2.34
N THR A 356 1.96 -5.15 -3.28
CA THR A 356 0.74 -5.18 -4.09
C THR A 356 0.82 -6.36 -5.07
N LEU A 357 -0.07 -7.34 -4.93
CA LEU A 357 0.01 -8.61 -5.67
C LEU A 357 -0.03 -8.39 -7.19
N ASP A 358 -0.99 -7.61 -7.69
CA ASP A 358 -1.07 -7.32 -9.12
C ASP A 358 0.20 -6.67 -9.66
N THR A 359 0.79 -5.73 -8.91
CA THR A 359 2.03 -5.06 -9.31
C THR A 359 3.22 -6.01 -9.31
N MET A 360 3.29 -6.94 -8.35
CA MET A 360 4.32 -7.98 -8.28
C MET A 360 4.18 -8.98 -9.43
N ALA A 361 2.96 -9.42 -9.73
CA ALA A 361 2.70 -10.30 -10.86
C ALA A 361 3.05 -9.63 -12.19
N ALA A 362 2.72 -8.35 -12.36
CA ALA A 362 3.09 -7.58 -13.54
C ALA A 362 4.61 -7.37 -13.67
N LEU A 363 5.33 -7.18 -12.56
CA LEU A 363 6.79 -7.15 -12.52
C LEU A 363 7.37 -8.46 -13.08
N ARG A 364 6.90 -9.59 -12.53
CA ARG A 364 7.37 -10.93 -12.95
C ARG A 364 7.10 -11.17 -14.43
N GLU A 365 5.92 -10.80 -14.93
CA GLU A 365 5.55 -10.90 -16.35
C GLU A 365 6.47 -10.04 -17.23
N ALA A 366 6.75 -8.79 -16.84
CA ALA A 366 7.66 -7.92 -17.56
C ALA A 366 9.09 -8.50 -17.63
N LYS A 367 9.61 -9.02 -16.51
CA LYS A 367 10.93 -9.69 -16.46
C LYS A 367 10.98 -10.95 -17.31
N ALA A 368 9.94 -11.79 -17.25
CA ALA A 368 9.88 -13.02 -18.06
C ALA A 368 9.93 -12.73 -19.57
N ARG A 369 9.47 -11.55 -20.00
CA ARG A 369 9.54 -11.06 -21.38
C ARG A 369 10.83 -10.32 -21.73
N GLY A 370 11.73 -10.17 -20.77
CA GLY A 370 13.06 -9.58 -20.96
C GLY A 370 13.18 -8.09 -20.67
N ALA A 371 12.14 -7.42 -20.15
CA ALA A 371 12.24 -6.03 -19.73
C ALA A 371 13.19 -5.87 -18.53
N ARG A 372 13.90 -4.74 -18.48
CA ARG A 372 14.54 -4.28 -17.26
C ARG A 372 13.49 -3.67 -16.35
N VAL A 373 13.49 -4.05 -15.08
CA VAL A 373 12.50 -3.55 -14.10
C VAL A 373 13.16 -2.63 -13.08
N LEU A 374 12.65 -1.41 -13.00
CA LEU A 374 12.96 -0.44 -11.96
C LEU A 374 11.73 -0.28 -11.05
N SER A 375 11.91 -0.43 -9.75
CA SER A 375 10.82 -0.22 -8.79
C SER A 375 10.96 1.10 -8.02
N ILE A 376 9.81 1.75 -7.77
CA ILE A 376 9.67 2.89 -6.87
C ILE A 376 8.79 2.45 -5.70
N VAL A 377 9.39 2.22 -4.54
CA VAL A 377 8.72 1.66 -3.36
C VAL A 377 9.10 2.43 -2.09
N ASN A 378 8.25 2.35 -1.06
CA ASN A 378 8.56 2.99 0.22
C ASN A 378 9.14 2.02 1.25
N VAL A 379 8.74 0.73 1.20
CA VAL A 379 9.16 -0.26 2.20
C VAL A 379 10.44 -0.94 1.75
N VAL A 380 11.50 -0.75 2.54
CA VAL A 380 12.81 -1.39 2.31
C VAL A 380 12.67 -2.89 2.46
N GLY A 381 13.28 -3.64 1.52
CA GLY A 381 13.26 -5.10 1.54
C GLY A 381 11.91 -5.74 1.20
N SER A 382 10.95 -4.97 0.69
CA SER A 382 9.67 -5.52 0.20
C SER A 382 9.86 -6.48 -0.97
N SER A 383 8.85 -7.31 -1.25
CA SER A 383 8.92 -8.33 -2.30
C SER A 383 9.21 -7.73 -3.68
N ILE A 384 8.52 -6.62 -4.04
CA ILE A 384 8.79 -5.90 -5.29
C ILE A 384 10.23 -5.38 -5.33
N ALA A 385 10.75 -4.83 -4.20
CA ALA A 385 12.13 -4.34 -4.14
C ALA A 385 13.16 -5.46 -4.39
N ARG A 386 12.95 -6.62 -3.77
CA ARG A 386 13.88 -7.75 -3.92
C ARG A 386 13.88 -8.37 -5.33
N GLU A 387 12.75 -8.33 -6.01
CA GLU A 387 12.62 -8.93 -7.35
C GLU A 387 12.98 -7.97 -8.50
N SER A 388 13.14 -6.67 -8.22
CA SER A 388 13.49 -5.66 -9.22
C SER A 388 14.99 -5.66 -9.57
N ASP A 389 15.32 -5.19 -10.77
CA ASP A 389 16.72 -5.01 -11.18
C ASP A 389 17.32 -3.74 -10.59
N ASP A 390 16.50 -2.71 -10.42
CA ASP A 390 16.86 -1.43 -9.79
C ASP A 390 15.75 -1.01 -8.81
N VAL A 391 16.11 -0.33 -7.73
CA VAL A 391 15.16 0.11 -6.69
C VAL A 391 15.39 1.57 -6.31
N LEU A 392 14.33 2.37 -6.35
CA LEU A 392 14.30 3.71 -5.82
C LEU A 392 13.33 3.78 -4.64
N TYR A 393 13.86 3.95 -3.43
CA TYR A 393 13.03 4.11 -2.24
C TYR A 393 12.51 5.54 -2.12
N THR A 394 11.24 5.71 -1.75
CA THR A 394 10.62 7.04 -1.63
C THR A 394 10.94 7.76 -0.32
N TRP A 395 11.36 7.03 0.71
CA TRP A 395 11.69 7.54 2.04
C TRP A 395 10.57 8.38 2.71
N ALA A 396 9.31 8.08 2.37
CA ALA A 396 8.16 8.76 2.96
C ALA A 396 7.99 8.48 4.47
N GLY A 397 8.66 7.44 4.98
CA GLY A 397 8.43 6.91 6.32
C GLY A 397 7.13 6.09 6.41
N PRO A 398 6.73 5.65 7.60
CA PRO A 398 5.49 4.89 7.79
C PRO A 398 4.26 5.70 7.39
N GLU A 399 3.35 5.09 6.64
CA GLU A 399 2.06 5.66 6.26
C GLU A 399 0.96 4.69 6.66
N ILE A 400 0.10 5.11 7.60
CA ILE A 400 -0.86 4.27 8.32
C ILE A 400 -2.29 4.45 7.79
N ALA A 401 -2.68 5.69 7.43
CA ALA A 401 -4.00 5.94 6.82
C ALA A 401 -4.16 5.10 5.56
N VAL A 402 -5.33 4.48 5.38
CA VAL A 402 -5.60 3.61 4.24
C VAL A 402 -5.47 4.39 2.94
N ALA A 403 -6.10 5.56 2.85
CA ALA A 403 -5.92 6.46 1.71
C ALA A 403 -4.50 7.06 1.73
N THR A 404 -3.73 6.80 0.69
CA THR A 404 -2.34 7.27 0.58
C THR A 404 -2.26 8.78 0.33
N THR A 405 -1.28 9.46 0.94
CA THR A 405 -1.05 10.91 0.82
C THR A 405 0.44 11.21 0.61
N LYS A 406 1.25 11.26 1.67
CA LYS A 406 2.68 11.56 1.58
C LYS A 406 3.48 10.57 0.72
N ALA A 407 3.05 9.30 0.67
CA ALA A 407 3.68 8.33 -0.20
C ALA A 407 3.44 8.65 -1.69
N TYR A 408 2.24 9.11 -2.06
CA TYR A 408 1.96 9.60 -3.41
C TYR A 408 2.88 10.79 -3.77
N SER A 409 2.97 11.81 -2.91
CA SER A 409 3.79 12.99 -3.14
C SER A 409 5.28 12.65 -3.28
N THR A 410 5.79 11.72 -2.47
CA THR A 410 7.19 11.26 -2.59
C THR A 410 7.42 10.37 -3.82
N GLN A 411 6.46 9.53 -4.22
CA GLN A 411 6.53 8.79 -5.48
C GLN A 411 6.60 9.75 -6.67
N LEU A 412 5.79 10.80 -6.66
CA LEU A 412 5.79 11.82 -7.71
C LEU A 412 7.13 12.56 -7.78
N ALA A 413 7.69 12.96 -6.63
CA ALA A 413 9.02 13.59 -6.60
C ALA A 413 10.12 12.66 -7.14
N VAL A 414 10.07 11.36 -6.83
CA VAL A 414 11.05 10.38 -7.34
C VAL A 414 10.91 10.19 -8.85
N ILE A 415 9.69 10.12 -9.39
CA ILE A 415 9.48 9.98 -10.85
C ILE A 415 9.90 11.26 -11.59
N ASP A 416 9.68 12.44 -11.01
CA ASP A 416 10.14 13.72 -11.58
C ASP A 416 11.68 13.81 -11.57
N MET A 417 12.33 13.42 -10.48
CA MET A 417 13.80 13.30 -10.43
C MET A 417 14.33 12.32 -11.48
N LEU A 418 13.67 11.18 -11.64
CA LEU A 418 14.06 10.19 -12.66
C LEU A 418 13.93 10.75 -14.07
N ALA A 419 12.88 11.51 -14.35
CA ALA A 419 12.68 12.16 -15.65
C ALA A 419 13.79 13.17 -15.96
N ILE A 420 14.17 14.00 -14.97
CA ILE A 420 15.26 14.98 -15.10
C ILE A 420 16.60 14.25 -15.28
N TYR A 421 16.87 13.24 -14.48
CA TYR A 421 18.08 12.41 -14.55
C TYR A 421 18.25 11.77 -15.94
N MET A 422 17.21 11.10 -16.43
CA MET A 422 17.25 10.45 -17.74
C MET A 422 17.45 11.45 -18.88
N ALA A 423 16.81 12.61 -18.79
CA ALA A 423 16.96 13.66 -19.80
C ALA A 423 18.37 14.27 -19.81
N ASP A 424 18.99 14.43 -18.64
CA ASP A 424 20.38 14.88 -18.51
C ASP A 424 21.35 13.87 -19.10
N GLU A 425 21.22 12.59 -18.74
CA GLU A 425 22.03 11.49 -19.31
C GLU A 425 21.95 11.44 -20.84
N LEU A 426 20.77 11.69 -21.41
CA LEU A 426 20.55 11.76 -22.85
C LEU A 426 21.05 13.07 -23.49
N GLY A 427 21.54 14.04 -22.70
CA GLY A 427 21.95 15.35 -23.18
C GLY A 427 20.80 16.18 -23.76
N LYS A 428 19.58 16.00 -23.25
CA LYS A 428 18.37 16.72 -23.68
C LYS A 428 18.13 18.03 -22.93
N LEU A 429 18.80 18.22 -21.79
CA LEU A 429 18.73 19.44 -20.99
C LEU A 429 20.04 20.21 -21.14
N ASP A 430 19.95 21.53 -21.30
CA ASP A 430 21.11 22.37 -21.11
C ASP A 430 21.38 22.63 -19.61
N ALA A 431 22.56 23.11 -19.29
CA ALA A 431 22.99 23.30 -17.89
C ALA A 431 22.11 24.29 -17.12
N ALA A 432 21.57 25.32 -17.78
CA ALA A 432 20.72 26.32 -17.14
C ALA A 432 19.32 25.75 -16.87
N GLU A 433 18.74 25.00 -17.80
CA GLU A 433 17.46 24.31 -17.63
C GLU A 433 17.56 23.24 -16.54
N TYR A 434 18.62 22.44 -16.55
CA TYR A 434 18.87 21.44 -15.52
C TYR A 434 18.95 22.07 -14.13
N ALA A 435 19.79 23.12 -13.96
CA ALA A 435 19.96 23.78 -12.68
C ALA A 435 18.64 24.38 -12.17
N ARG A 436 17.84 24.99 -13.04
CA ARG A 436 16.53 25.55 -12.71
C ARG A 436 15.54 24.48 -12.25
N LEU A 437 15.49 23.33 -12.93
CA LEU A 437 14.60 22.22 -12.53
C LEU A 437 15.01 21.64 -11.17
N VAL A 438 16.31 21.49 -10.91
CA VAL A 438 16.80 21.00 -9.60
C VAL A 438 16.53 22.00 -8.49
N GLU A 439 16.73 23.30 -8.73
CA GLU A 439 16.41 24.36 -7.75
C GLU A 439 14.91 24.37 -7.41
N GLU A 440 14.04 24.34 -8.41
CA GLU A 440 12.59 24.31 -8.22
C GLU A 440 12.11 23.04 -7.50
N LEU A 441 12.72 21.89 -7.80
CA LEU A 441 12.47 20.63 -7.09
C LEU A 441 12.81 20.74 -5.58
N GLN A 442 13.95 21.38 -5.26
CA GLN A 442 14.37 21.59 -3.86
C GLN A 442 13.45 22.56 -3.11
N MET A 443 12.74 23.44 -3.83
CA MET A 443 11.79 24.40 -3.26
C MET A 443 10.39 23.82 -3.02
N LEU A 444 10.11 22.59 -3.49
CA LEU A 444 8.79 21.98 -3.34
C LEU A 444 8.32 21.88 -1.89
N PRO A 445 9.15 21.47 -0.90
CA PRO A 445 8.72 21.40 0.49
C PRO A 445 8.19 22.74 1.02
N GLU A 446 8.89 23.84 0.79
CA GLU A 446 8.50 25.19 1.22
C GLU A 446 7.24 25.69 0.53
N LYS A 447 7.08 25.36 -0.76
CA LYS A 447 5.86 25.68 -1.51
C LYS A 447 4.64 24.90 -0.99
N ILE A 448 4.83 23.64 -0.61
CA ILE A 448 3.78 22.82 0.04
C ILE A 448 3.43 23.37 1.42
N GLU A 449 4.41 23.82 2.21
CA GLU A 449 4.12 24.50 3.49
C GLU A 449 3.20 25.71 3.29
N THR A 450 3.38 26.45 2.21
CA THR A 450 2.50 27.57 1.84
C THR A 450 1.08 27.09 1.53
N VAL A 451 0.91 25.98 0.81
CA VAL A 451 -0.41 25.37 0.56
C VAL A 451 -1.06 24.89 1.85
N LEU A 452 -0.30 24.25 2.74
CA LEU A 452 -0.78 23.76 4.03
C LEU A 452 -1.20 24.91 4.98
N ALA A 453 -0.55 26.06 4.87
CA ALA A 453 -0.92 27.25 5.65
C ALA A 453 -2.32 27.79 5.28
N ASP A 454 -2.79 27.57 4.05
CA ASP A 454 -4.13 28.00 3.57
C ASP A 454 -5.25 26.95 3.84
N ARG A 455 -4.99 25.95 4.68
CA ARG A 455 -5.93 24.85 4.98
C ARG A 455 -7.29 25.28 5.50
N GLU A 456 -7.38 26.41 6.20
CA GLU A 456 -8.66 26.93 6.73
C GLU A 456 -9.60 27.34 5.60
N LYS A 457 -9.07 27.88 4.52
CA LYS A 457 -9.83 28.21 3.31
C LYS A 457 -10.33 26.95 2.61
N ILE A 458 -9.49 25.91 2.53
CA ILE A 458 -9.89 24.61 1.98
C ILE A 458 -10.99 23.99 2.84
N GLN A 459 -10.86 24.04 4.18
CA GLN A 459 -11.89 23.58 5.12
C GLN A 459 -13.20 24.35 4.95
N PHE A 460 -13.13 25.66 4.76
CA PHE A 460 -14.31 26.48 4.50
C PHE A 460 -15.06 26.01 3.26
N PHE A 461 -14.37 25.80 2.13
CA PHE A 461 -15.02 25.30 0.91
C PHE A 461 -15.53 23.87 1.07
N ALA A 462 -14.79 22.99 1.73
CA ALA A 462 -15.27 21.65 2.04
C ALA A 462 -16.59 21.68 2.83
N SER A 463 -16.76 22.63 3.76
CA SER A 463 -18.00 22.80 4.51
C SER A 463 -19.19 23.28 3.67
N GLN A 464 -18.96 23.86 2.51
CA GLN A 464 -20.01 24.26 1.57
C GLN A 464 -20.46 23.09 0.69
N TYR A 465 -19.57 22.13 0.42
CA TYR A 465 -19.76 21.12 -0.62
C TYR A 465 -19.90 19.67 -0.10
N PHE A 466 -19.84 19.41 1.21
CA PHE A 466 -19.84 18.05 1.77
C PHE A 466 -21.13 17.25 1.54
N ASN A 467 -22.25 17.92 1.22
CA ASN A 467 -23.56 17.29 1.02
C ASN A 467 -23.84 16.83 -0.42
N HIS A 468 -22.91 17.05 -1.35
CA HIS A 468 -23.07 16.55 -2.72
C HIS A 468 -22.94 15.03 -2.76
N ASP A 469 -23.76 14.38 -3.58
CA ASP A 469 -23.74 12.94 -3.79
C ASP A 469 -22.81 12.54 -4.97
N SER A 470 -22.57 13.49 -5.88
CA SER A 470 -21.71 13.31 -7.05
C SER A 470 -20.86 14.54 -7.30
N VAL A 471 -19.58 14.34 -7.65
CA VAL A 471 -18.60 15.40 -7.93
C VAL A 471 -17.80 15.05 -9.18
N PHE A 472 -17.67 16.02 -10.09
CA PHE A 472 -16.85 15.87 -11.27
C PHE A 472 -15.54 16.62 -11.12
N PHE A 473 -14.42 15.96 -11.45
CA PHE A 473 -13.12 16.59 -11.58
C PHE A 473 -12.81 16.77 -13.06
N ILE A 474 -12.43 17.96 -13.48
CA ILE A 474 -12.10 18.23 -14.87
C ILE A 474 -10.73 18.89 -15.01
N GLY A 475 -9.94 18.44 -15.96
CA GLY A 475 -8.60 18.95 -16.21
C GLY A 475 -8.11 18.60 -17.61
N ARG A 476 -6.94 19.11 -17.98
CA ARG A 476 -6.26 18.79 -19.23
C ARG A 476 -4.81 18.45 -18.99
N ASN A 477 -4.29 17.43 -19.66
CA ASN A 477 -2.90 17.00 -19.55
C ASN A 477 -2.56 16.65 -18.08
N LEU A 478 -1.56 17.29 -17.44
CA LEU A 478 -1.20 17.08 -16.05
C LEU A 478 -2.38 17.32 -15.08
N ASP A 479 -3.23 18.32 -15.36
CA ASP A 479 -4.41 18.58 -14.53
C ASP A 479 -5.43 17.44 -14.58
N TYR A 480 -5.58 16.76 -15.73
CA TYR A 480 -6.45 15.58 -15.79
C TYR A 480 -5.91 14.42 -14.94
N ALA A 481 -4.61 14.15 -15.06
CA ALA A 481 -3.97 13.10 -14.25
C ALA A 481 -4.04 13.41 -12.74
N LEU A 482 -3.86 14.67 -12.35
CA LEU A 482 -4.06 15.15 -10.98
C LEU A 482 -5.53 14.99 -10.52
N GLY A 483 -6.47 15.28 -11.42
CA GLY A 483 -7.91 15.14 -11.17
C GLY A 483 -8.32 13.69 -10.86
N LEU A 484 -7.67 12.69 -11.49
CA LEU A 484 -7.88 11.28 -11.17
C LEU A 484 -7.55 10.99 -9.69
N GLU A 485 -6.44 11.53 -9.18
CA GLU A 485 -6.07 11.35 -7.78
C GLU A 485 -7.00 12.09 -6.82
N GLY A 486 -7.36 13.35 -7.12
CA GLY A 486 -8.33 14.10 -6.31
C GLY A 486 -9.69 13.40 -6.21
N SER A 487 -10.18 12.88 -7.33
CA SER A 487 -11.41 12.08 -7.38
C SER A 487 -11.28 10.78 -6.57
N LEU A 488 -10.14 10.08 -6.67
CA LEU A 488 -9.91 8.86 -5.90
C LEU A 488 -9.92 9.15 -4.40
N LYS A 489 -9.19 10.15 -3.94
CA LYS A 489 -9.17 10.54 -2.50
C LYS A 489 -10.56 10.86 -1.99
N LEU A 490 -11.34 11.64 -2.76
CA LEU A 490 -12.69 12.00 -2.34
C LEU A 490 -13.60 10.77 -2.18
N LYS A 491 -13.62 9.86 -3.18
CA LYS A 491 -14.49 8.66 -3.11
C LYS A 491 -14.05 7.68 -2.03
N GLU A 492 -12.75 7.51 -1.80
CA GLU A 492 -12.22 6.56 -0.81
C GLU A 492 -12.69 6.88 0.62
N ILE A 493 -12.60 8.14 1.03
CA ILE A 493 -12.79 8.51 2.43
C ILE A 493 -14.13 9.17 2.74
N SER A 494 -14.81 9.74 1.74
CA SER A 494 -16.12 10.41 1.93
C SER A 494 -17.30 9.62 1.41
N TYR A 495 -17.05 8.60 0.58
CA TYR A 495 -18.05 7.78 -0.12
C TYR A 495 -18.93 8.57 -1.10
N ILE A 496 -18.52 9.79 -1.46
CA ILE A 496 -19.14 10.55 -2.54
C ILE A 496 -18.73 9.93 -3.87
N HIS A 497 -19.70 9.66 -4.74
CA HIS A 497 -19.39 9.27 -6.11
C HIS A 497 -18.64 10.41 -6.82
N SER A 498 -17.46 10.15 -7.32
CA SER A 498 -16.72 11.15 -8.07
C SER A 498 -15.97 10.55 -9.26
N GLU A 499 -15.85 11.31 -10.31
CA GLU A 499 -15.14 10.92 -11.53
C GLU A 499 -14.29 12.07 -12.06
N ALA A 500 -13.16 11.72 -12.66
CA ALA A 500 -12.29 12.69 -13.31
C ALA A 500 -12.34 12.50 -14.83
N TYR A 501 -12.46 13.61 -15.55
CA TYR A 501 -12.53 13.63 -17.01
C TYR A 501 -11.50 14.54 -17.62
N ALA A 502 -10.92 14.11 -18.72
CA ALA A 502 -10.26 15.05 -19.62
C ALA A 502 -11.31 16.04 -20.10
N SER A 503 -11.15 17.34 -19.78
CA SER A 503 -12.19 18.37 -19.97
C SER A 503 -12.78 18.40 -21.38
N GLY A 504 -11.99 18.05 -22.40
CA GLY A 504 -12.46 17.96 -23.79
C GLY A 504 -13.49 16.87 -24.03
N GLU A 505 -13.39 15.75 -23.28
CA GLU A 505 -14.25 14.59 -23.41
C GLU A 505 -15.65 14.79 -22.83
N LEU A 506 -15.84 15.80 -21.97
CA LEU A 506 -17.17 16.10 -21.42
C LEU A 506 -18.25 16.21 -22.51
N LYS A 507 -17.90 16.83 -23.65
CA LYS A 507 -18.81 17.06 -24.78
C LYS A 507 -19.28 15.80 -25.48
N HIS A 508 -18.54 14.69 -25.30
CA HIS A 508 -18.79 13.43 -25.98
C HIS A 508 -19.72 12.48 -25.19
N GLY A 509 -20.42 13.01 -24.17
CA GLY A 509 -21.41 12.25 -23.41
C GLY A 509 -21.63 12.77 -21.99
N THR A 510 -20.58 12.82 -21.19
CA THR A 510 -20.63 13.06 -19.73
C THR A 510 -21.24 14.40 -19.33
N ILE A 511 -21.16 15.43 -20.18
CA ILE A 511 -21.76 16.75 -19.91
C ILE A 511 -23.29 16.67 -19.71
N SER A 512 -23.94 15.59 -20.17
CA SER A 512 -25.35 15.32 -19.92
C SER A 512 -25.70 15.13 -18.45
N LEU A 513 -24.71 14.83 -17.59
CA LEU A 513 -24.87 14.67 -16.16
C LEU A 513 -24.73 15.99 -15.39
N ILE A 514 -24.36 17.07 -16.07
CA ILE A 514 -24.23 18.39 -15.46
C ILE A 514 -25.60 19.06 -15.44
N GLU A 515 -26.13 19.28 -14.24
CA GLU A 515 -27.37 19.97 -13.96
C GLU A 515 -27.16 21.08 -12.92
N ASP A 516 -28.23 21.82 -12.62
CA ASP A 516 -28.15 22.95 -11.67
C ASP A 516 -27.66 22.48 -10.29
N GLY A 517 -26.60 23.11 -9.80
CA GLY A 517 -25.96 22.77 -8.54
C GLY A 517 -24.95 21.64 -8.57
N THR A 518 -24.74 20.92 -9.70
CA THR A 518 -23.71 19.89 -9.80
C THR A 518 -22.34 20.46 -9.45
N LEU A 519 -21.64 19.86 -8.49
CA LEU A 519 -20.27 20.28 -8.14
C LEU A 519 -19.25 19.81 -9.16
N VAL A 520 -18.51 20.77 -9.72
CA VAL A 520 -17.38 20.52 -10.60
C VAL A 520 -16.12 21.11 -9.99
N VAL A 521 -15.10 20.27 -9.74
CA VAL A 521 -13.75 20.68 -9.37
C VAL A 521 -12.93 20.85 -10.64
N ALA A 522 -12.64 22.09 -11.00
CA ALA A 522 -11.95 22.44 -12.24
C ALA A 522 -10.48 22.73 -11.97
N LEU A 523 -9.58 21.97 -12.62
CA LEU A 523 -8.14 22.14 -12.49
C LEU A 523 -7.61 22.98 -13.67
N GLY A 524 -6.97 24.08 -13.35
CA GLY A 524 -6.39 25.04 -14.27
C GLY A 524 -4.98 25.47 -13.86
N LEU A 525 -4.14 24.49 -13.52
CA LEU A 525 -2.74 24.70 -13.13
C LEU A 525 -1.82 24.74 -14.34
N TYR A 526 -2.09 23.89 -15.33
CA TYR A 526 -1.23 23.76 -16.51
C TYR A 526 -1.38 24.93 -17.48
N GLY A 527 -0.56 25.96 -17.31
CA GLY A 527 -0.62 27.22 -18.04
C GLY A 527 -0.78 27.13 -19.58
N PRO A 528 -0.06 26.22 -20.28
CA PRO A 528 -0.18 26.09 -21.73
C PRO A 528 -1.59 25.73 -22.24
N LEU A 529 -2.45 25.15 -21.36
CA LEU A 529 -3.83 24.79 -21.70
C LEU A 529 -4.88 25.58 -20.90
N PHE A 530 -4.46 26.61 -20.16
CA PHE A 530 -5.32 27.40 -19.29
C PHE A 530 -6.57 27.94 -20.02
N GLU A 531 -6.41 28.59 -21.17
CA GLU A 531 -7.53 29.11 -21.96
C GLU A 531 -8.52 28.02 -22.39
N LYS A 532 -8.01 26.81 -22.68
CA LYS A 532 -8.85 25.66 -23.01
C LYS A 532 -9.62 25.13 -21.79
N ALA A 533 -8.97 25.13 -20.62
CA ALA A 533 -9.63 24.79 -19.36
C ALA A 533 -10.72 25.81 -19.03
N MET A 534 -10.46 27.10 -19.22
CA MET A 534 -11.45 28.17 -19.04
C MET A 534 -12.68 27.99 -19.90
N SER A 535 -12.52 27.64 -21.17
CA SER A 535 -13.67 27.34 -22.03
C SER A 535 -14.55 26.23 -21.47
N ASN A 536 -13.96 25.19 -20.90
CA ASN A 536 -14.71 24.10 -20.29
C ASN A 536 -15.40 24.53 -18.97
N VAL A 537 -14.78 25.39 -18.17
CA VAL A 537 -15.41 25.99 -16.99
C VAL A 537 -16.68 26.77 -17.40
N ILE A 538 -16.59 27.59 -18.42
CA ILE A 538 -17.74 28.34 -18.92
C ILE A 538 -18.87 27.41 -19.41
N GLU A 539 -18.52 26.29 -20.05
CA GLU A 539 -19.48 25.31 -20.55
C GLU A 539 -20.28 24.61 -19.44
N VAL A 540 -19.62 24.20 -18.37
CA VAL A 540 -20.31 23.55 -17.22
C VAL A 540 -21.11 24.60 -16.43
N LYS A 541 -20.57 25.80 -16.25
CA LYS A 541 -21.30 26.93 -15.63
C LYS A 541 -22.58 27.30 -16.39
N ALA A 542 -22.55 27.29 -17.73
CA ALA A 542 -23.74 27.56 -18.56
C ALA A 542 -24.85 26.50 -18.39
N ARG A 543 -24.57 25.39 -17.73
CA ARG A 543 -25.52 24.32 -17.41
C ARG A 543 -25.89 24.27 -15.91
N GLY A 544 -25.51 25.30 -15.16
CA GLY A 544 -25.85 25.45 -13.76
C GLY A 544 -24.85 24.80 -12.78
N ALA A 545 -23.70 24.30 -13.24
CA ALA A 545 -22.71 23.74 -12.32
C ALA A 545 -22.21 24.76 -11.30
N SER A 546 -22.01 24.30 -10.06
CA SER A 546 -21.22 24.99 -9.04
C SER A 546 -19.75 24.61 -9.25
N VAL A 547 -18.87 25.58 -9.45
CA VAL A 547 -17.47 25.32 -9.79
C VAL A 547 -16.52 25.76 -8.69
N LEU A 548 -15.80 24.78 -8.12
CA LEU A 548 -14.60 25.01 -7.33
C LEU A 548 -13.39 24.87 -8.25
N ALA A 549 -12.63 25.94 -8.41
CA ALA A 549 -11.41 25.88 -9.24
C ALA A 549 -10.14 25.82 -8.40
N LEU A 550 -9.11 25.15 -8.93
CA LEU A 550 -7.75 25.14 -8.42
C LEU A 550 -6.80 25.65 -9.51
N THR A 551 -6.00 26.69 -9.18
CA THR A 551 -5.06 27.30 -10.12
C THR A 551 -3.80 27.80 -9.40
N THR A 552 -2.84 28.34 -10.15
CA THR A 552 -1.68 29.02 -9.57
C THR A 552 -2.03 30.46 -9.13
N GLU A 553 -1.17 31.08 -8.32
CA GLU A 553 -1.34 32.50 -7.94
C GLU A 553 -1.39 33.41 -9.18
N SER A 554 -0.58 33.12 -10.21
CA SER A 554 -0.61 33.88 -11.48
C SER A 554 -1.92 33.72 -12.27
N GLY A 555 -2.60 32.57 -12.16
CA GLY A 555 -3.90 32.31 -12.82
C GLY A 555 -5.12 32.88 -12.08
N LYS A 556 -4.96 33.33 -10.83
CA LYS A 556 -6.04 33.75 -9.93
C LYS A 556 -6.95 34.82 -10.52
N ALA A 557 -6.37 35.91 -11.03
CA ALA A 557 -7.14 37.08 -11.46
C ALA A 557 -8.15 36.80 -12.60
N GLU A 558 -7.85 35.81 -13.45
CA GLU A 558 -8.73 35.41 -14.54
C GLU A 558 -9.86 34.46 -14.09
N LEU A 559 -9.59 33.59 -13.11
CA LEU A 559 -10.55 32.60 -12.61
C LEU A 559 -11.52 33.15 -11.58
N GLU A 560 -11.07 34.03 -10.69
CA GLU A 560 -11.85 34.51 -9.54
C GLU A 560 -13.22 35.08 -9.91
N LYS A 561 -13.34 35.67 -11.09
CA LYS A 561 -14.60 36.27 -11.59
C LYS A 561 -15.53 35.26 -12.29
N ARG A 562 -15.07 34.03 -12.52
CA ARG A 562 -15.75 33.03 -13.37
C ARG A 562 -16.21 31.80 -12.64
N VAL A 563 -15.79 31.62 -11.37
CA VAL A 563 -16.06 30.41 -10.57
C VAL A 563 -16.72 30.79 -9.24
N ASP A 564 -17.31 29.80 -8.57
CA ASP A 564 -18.01 30.02 -7.30
C ASP A 564 -17.05 29.96 -6.09
N ALA A 565 -15.98 29.17 -6.24
CA ALA A 565 -14.93 29.04 -5.24
C ALA A 565 -13.56 28.88 -5.94
N LEU A 566 -12.52 29.43 -5.32
CA LEU A 566 -11.17 29.41 -5.90
C LEU A 566 -10.11 29.06 -4.85
N LEU A 567 -9.35 28.03 -5.12
CA LEU A 567 -8.11 27.66 -4.42
C LEU A 567 -6.90 28.02 -5.29
N THR A 568 -5.82 28.43 -4.66
CA THR A 568 -4.56 28.77 -5.35
C THR A 568 -3.39 28.03 -4.75
N VAL A 569 -2.39 27.74 -5.58
CA VAL A 569 -1.09 27.23 -5.16
C VAL A 569 0.02 28.16 -5.66
N PRO A 570 1.20 28.18 -5.01
CA PRO A 570 2.35 28.93 -5.50
C PRO A 570 2.72 28.58 -6.94
N ASP A 571 3.26 29.54 -7.68
CA ASP A 571 3.83 29.29 -9.01
C ASP A 571 5.09 28.43 -8.89
N THR A 572 5.27 27.49 -9.83
CA THR A 572 6.43 26.61 -9.95
C THR A 572 6.58 26.12 -11.40
N GLU A 573 7.60 25.30 -11.67
CA GLU A 573 7.72 24.65 -12.97
C GLU A 573 6.52 23.75 -13.27
N LEU A 574 6.13 23.70 -14.54
CA LEU A 574 4.89 23.02 -14.97
C LEU A 574 4.80 21.58 -14.50
N MET A 575 5.92 20.86 -14.50
CA MET A 575 5.96 19.46 -14.09
C MET A 575 5.72 19.26 -12.59
N PHE A 576 5.99 20.25 -11.75
CA PHE A 576 5.84 20.20 -10.31
C PHE A 576 4.49 20.72 -9.78
N LEU A 577 3.67 21.32 -10.63
CA LEU A 577 2.34 21.82 -10.25
C LEU A 577 1.43 20.74 -9.67
N PRO A 578 1.44 19.48 -10.16
CA PRO A 578 0.68 18.40 -9.54
C PRO A 578 1.07 18.12 -8.08
N SER A 579 2.35 18.26 -7.72
CA SER A 579 2.83 18.08 -6.34
C SER A 579 2.25 19.11 -5.37
N LEU A 580 1.98 20.34 -5.85
CA LEU A 580 1.31 21.37 -5.03
C LEU A 580 -0.21 21.18 -5.03
N GLY A 581 -0.77 20.88 -6.20
CA GLY A 581 -2.22 20.74 -6.37
C GLY A 581 -2.81 19.56 -5.60
N VAL A 582 -2.09 18.43 -5.51
CA VAL A 582 -2.58 17.25 -4.81
C VAL A 582 -2.82 17.50 -3.33
N VAL A 583 -1.98 18.31 -2.67
CA VAL A 583 -2.13 18.66 -1.25
C VAL A 583 -3.46 19.36 -0.98
N SER A 584 -3.83 20.31 -1.86
CA SER A 584 -5.13 20.98 -1.77
C SER A 584 -6.30 20.01 -1.93
N LEU A 585 -6.20 19.04 -2.86
CA LEU A 585 -7.24 18.04 -3.11
C LEU A 585 -7.33 17.00 -1.98
N GLN A 586 -6.22 16.59 -1.39
CA GLN A 586 -6.18 15.72 -0.22
C GLN A 586 -6.84 16.38 0.99
N LEU A 587 -6.51 17.63 1.29
CA LEU A 587 -7.15 18.40 2.36
C LEU A 587 -8.65 18.60 2.10
N PHE A 588 -9.04 18.88 0.87
CA PHE A 588 -10.45 19.02 0.49
C PHE A 588 -11.23 17.74 0.75
N ALA A 589 -10.71 16.60 0.29
CA ALA A 589 -11.31 15.28 0.53
C ALA A 589 -11.36 14.97 2.04
N TYR A 590 -10.27 15.24 2.78
CA TYR A 590 -10.20 15.05 4.23
C TYR A 590 -11.29 15.84 4.98
N TYR A 591 -11.43 17.13 4.69
CA TYR A 591 -12.42 17.97 5.38
C TYR A 591 -13.86 17.63 4.99
N ILE A 592 -14.12 17.21 3.75
CA ILE A 592 -15.42 16.68 3.35
C ILE A 592 -15.75 15.41 4.15
N ALA A 593 -14.83 14.45 4.24
CA ALA A 593 -15.03 13.23 4.99
C ALA A 593 -15.25 13.49 6.49
N LEU A 594 -14.50 14.45 7.04
CA LEU A 594 -14.68 14.91 8.44
C LEU A 594 -16.08 15.45 8.70
N GLN A 595 -16.60 16.31 7.82
CA GLN A 595 -17.95 16.88 7.93
C GLN A 595 -19.04 15.80 7.79
N ARG A 596 -18.80 14.77 6.99
CA ARG A 596 -19.72 13.62 6.82
C ARG A 596 -19.63 12.61 7.96
N GLY A 597 -18.71 12.77 8.91
CA GLY A 597 -18.49 11.84 10.02
C GLY A 597 -17.99 10.47 9.59
N CYS A 598 -17.26 10.40 8.47
CA CYS A 598 -16.70 9.16 7.96
C CYS A 598 -15.46 8.72 8.76
N ASP A 599 -15.17 7.42 8.78
CA ASP A 599 -13.89 6.90 9.28
C ASP A 599 -12.80 7.19 8.25
N ILE A 600 -11.98 8.21 8.50
CA ILE A 600 -11.01 8.74 7.54
C ILE A 600 -9.78 7.84 7.43
N ASP A 601 -9.29 7.34 8.58
CA ASP A 601 -8.08 6.52 8.61
C ASP A 601 -8.32 5.10 8.13
N LYS A 602 -9.54 4.57 8.35
CA LYS A 602 -9.95 3.21 8.01
C LYS A 602 -11.31 3.23 7.30
N PRO A 603 -11.38 3.76 6.08
CA PRO A 603 -12.63 3.82 5.34
C PRO A 603 -13.17 2.42 5.04
N ARG A 604 -14.51 2.30 5.02
CA ARG A 604 -15.17 1.00 4.80
C ARG A 604 -14.75 0.39 3.45
N ASN A 605 -14.65 -0.94 3.42
CA ASN A 605 -14.35 -1.74 2.23
C ASN A 605 -12.99 -1.42 1.57
N LEU A 606 -12.05 -0.82 2.28
CA LEU A 606 -10.70 -0.54 1.79
C LEU A 606 -9.64 -1.08 2.74
N ALA A 607 -8.55 -1.56 2.17
CA ALA A 607 -7.34 -1.96 2.88
C ALA A 607 -6.14 -1.18 2.36
N LYS A 608 -5.14 -0.91 3.21
CA LYS A 608 -3.95 -0.11 2.86
C LYS A 608 -3.15 -0.70 1.70
N SER A 609 -3.10 -2.02 1.59
CA SER A 609 -2.38 -2.72 0.54
C SER A 609 -3.15 -4.00 0.16
N VAL A 610 -3.26 -4.29 -1.13
CA VAL A 610 -3.98 -5.46 -1.67
C VAL A 610 -2.94 -6.53 -2.01
N THR A 611 -2.95 -7.64 -1.26
CA THR A 611 -2.02 -8.78 -1.40
C THR A 611 -2.73 -10.06 -1.79
N VAL A 612 -3.94 -9.96 -2.28
CA VAL A 612 -4.76 -11.05 -2.83
C VAL A 612 -5.42 -10.56 -4.12
N GLU A 613 -5.68 -11.47 -5.05
CA GLU A 613 -6.49 -11.21 -6.24
C GLU A 613 -7.97 -11.21 -5.92
#